data_7d16eedf852b3c6bb0d2a90999c36fce
#
_entry.id   7d16eedf852b3c6bb0d2a90999c36fce
#
_cell.length_a   1.000
_cell.length_b   1.000
_cell.length_c   1.000
_cell.angle_alpha   90.00
_cell.angle_beta   90.00
_cell.angle_gamma   90.00
#
_symmetry.space_group_name_H-M   'P 1'
#
loop_
_entity.id
_entity.type
_entity.pdbx_description
1 polymer ?
#
loop_
_entity_poly.entity_id
_entity_poly.type
_entity_poly.pdbx_seq_one_letter_code
_entity_poly.pdbx_strand_id
1 'polypeptide(L)'
;MTLPTISRQGFEQIAIALGVGIVLFALLAVLRWRRGQEFRRTAISAGILAGLAAVALIIAYTVAPNIPTPAVPFTARFLQNPTPDAADTVARGKTLYQANCALCHGPVAKGDGALAQTLFPHPVNLQVHVPLHAPGELFYWVSNGIPGTSMPAWSDVDPATGKPRLSDDERWSIIRYLQALARGETP
;
A
#
# COMPACT_ATOMS: atom_id res chain seq x y z
N MET A 1 5.89 -20.51 -6.47
CA MET A 1 4.67 -19.67 -6.62
C MET A 1 4.26 -19.26 -5.21
N THR A 2 4.78 -18.16 -4.68
CA THR A 2 4.41 -17.65 -3.35
C THR A 2 3.04 -17.00 -3.47
N LEU A 3 2.06 -17.52 -2.72
CA LEU A 3 0.75 -16.88 -2.61
C LEU A 3 0.97 -15.43 -2.11
N PRO A 4 0.25 -14.44 -2.68
CA PRO A 4 0.30 -13.09 -2.16
C PRO A 4 -0.13 -13.10 -0.70
N THR A 5 0.80 -12.76 0.20
CA THR A 5 0.50 -12.67 1.62
C THR A 5 -0.37 -11.43 1.84
N ILE A 6 -1.64 -11.66 2.19
CA ILE A 6 -2.54 -10.57 2.57
C ILE A 6 -2.03 -9.97 3.88
N SER A 7 -1.81 -8.66 3.90
CA SER A 7 -1.38 -7.94 5.09
C SER A 7 -2.50 -7.87 6.15
N ARG A 8 -2.14 -7.56 7.38
CA ARG A 8 -3.09 -7.31 8.47
C ARG A 8 -4.18 -6.31 8.07
N GLN A 9 -3.81 -5.22 7.40
CA GLN A 9 -4.74 -4.20 6.91
C GLN A 9 -5.73 -4.76 5.89
N GLY A 10 -5.30 -5.69 5.03
CA GLY A 10 -6.20 -6.37 4.09
C GLY A 10 -7.28 -7.17 4.82
N PHE A 11 -6.93 -7.91 5.87
CA PHE A 11 -7.91 -8.63 6.69
C PHE A 11 -8.82 -7.69 7.49
N GLU A 12 -8.30 -6.57 7.99
CA GLU A 12 -9.11 -5.54 8.65
C GLU A 12 -10.15 -4.93 7.70
N GLN A 13 -9.77 -4.64 6.45
CA GLN A 13 -10.71 -4.14 5.43
C GLN A 13 -11.80 -5.18 5.10
N ILE A 14 -11.44 -6.45 5.00
CA ILE A 14 -12.41 -7.54 4.83
C ILE A 14 -13.39 -7.57 6.02
N ALA A 15 -12.89 -7.48 7.25
CA ALA A 15 -13.71 -7.47 8.45
C ALA A 15 -14.66 -6.26 8.49
N ILE A 16 -14.21 -5.08 8.06
CA ILE A 16 -15.05 -3.88 7.95
C ILE A 16 -16.17 -4.08 6.91
N ALA A 17 -15.86 -4.60 5.73
CA ALA A 17 -16.84 -4.88 4.68
C ALA A 17 -17.90 -5.89 5.16
N LEU A 18 -17.50 -6.95 5.85
CA LEU A 18 -18.39 -7.92 6.47
C LEU A 18 -19.25 -7.26 7.57
N GLY A 19 -18.68 -6.32 8.34
CA GLY A 19 -19.38 -5.54 9.37
C GLY A 19 -20.56 -4.73 8.80
N VAL A 20 -20.37 -4.09 7.66
CA VAL A 20 -21.46 -3.40 6.94
C VAL A 20 -22.57 -4.39 6.58
N GLY A 21 -22.21 -5.57 6.06
CA GLY A 21 -23.17 -6.64 5.76
C GLY A 21 -23.94 -7.10 7.00
N ILE A 22 -23.27 -7.28 8.14
CA ILE A 22 -23.89 -7.65 9.42
C ILE A 22 -24.96 -6.64 9.81
N VAL A 23 -24.65 -5.34 9.76
CA VAL A 23 -25.58 -4.26 10.11
C VAL A 23 -26.81 -4.30 9.19
N LEU A 24 -26.59 -4.44 7.88
CA LEU A 24 -27.70 -4.51 6.91
C LEU A 24 -28.62 -5.71 7.15
N PHE A 25 -28.07 -6.91 7.34
CA PHE A 25 -28.86 -8.12 7.59
C PHE A 25 -29.54 -8.09 8.96
N ALA A 26 -28.91 -7.51 9.98
CA ALA A 26 -29.53 -7.33 11.29
C ALA A 26 -30.72 -6.36 11.22
N LEU A 27 -30.58 -5.22 10.53
CA LEU A 27 -31.68 -4.29 10.30
C LEU A 27 -32.84 -4.94 9.54
N LEU A 28 -32.54 -5.68 8.48
CA LEU A 28 -33.57 -6.43 7.73
C LEU A 28 -34.24 -7.48 8.59
N ALA A 29 -33.54 -8.18 9.45
CA ALA A 29 -34.12 -9.15 10.37
C ALA A 29 -35.07 -8.47 11.36
N VAL A 30 -34.69 -7.33 11.95
CA VAL A 30 -35.56 -6.55 12.84
C VAL A 30 -36.81 -6.03 12.12
N LEU A 31 -36.65 -5.51 10.90
CA LEU A 31 -37.78 -5.02 10.11
C LEU A 31 -38.76 -6.15 9.76
N ARG A 32 -38.27 -7.33 9.38
CA ARG A 32 -39.09 -8.52 9.11
C ARG A 32 -39.82 -9.00 10.37
N TRP A 33 -39.10 -9.07 11.49
CA TRP A 33 -39.69 -9.42 12.78
C TRP A 33 -40.83 -8.47 13.16
N ARG A 34 -40.61 -7.15 13.04
CA ARG A 34 -41.65 -6.13 13.32
C ARG A 34 -42.90 -6.26 12.42
N ARG A 35 -42.71 -6.77 11.20
CA ARG A 35 -43.81 -7.01 10.23
C ARG A 35 -44.46 -8.40 10.36
N GLY A 36 -44.10 -9.18 11.36
CA GLY A 36 -44.59 -10.56 11.54
C GLY A 36 -44.13 -11.53 10.45
N GLN A 37 -43.06 -11.20 9.72
CA GLN A 37 -42.48 -12.05 8.66
C GLN A 37 -41.37 -12.94 9.21
N GLU A 38 -41.10 -14.05 8.51
CA GLU A 38 -39.95 -14.91 8.86
C GLU A 38 -38.62 -14.15 8.77
N PHE A 39 -37.90 -14.03 9.89
CA PHE A 39 -36.62 -13.34 10.00
C PHE A 39 -35.42 -14.29 10.20
N ARG A 40 -35.70 -15.56 10.51
CA ARG A 40 -34.67 -16.55 10.90
C ARG A 40 -33.52 -16.67 9.90
N ARG A 41 -33.83 -16.77 8.60
CA ARG A 41 -32.79 -16.87 7.55
C ARG A 41 -31.90 -15.62 7.50
N THR A 42 -32.54 -14.45 7.64
CA THR A 42 -31.80 -13.16 7.63
C THR A 42 -30.90 -13.02 8.87
N ALA A 43 -31.37 -13.47 10.03
CA ALA A 43 -30.57 -13.50 11.25
C ALA A 43 -29.40 -14.50 11.16
N ILE A 44 -29.61 -15.67 10.56
CA ILE A 44 -28.54 -16.65 10.29
C ILE A 44 -27.46 -16.05 9.37
N SER A 45 -27.87 -15.33 8.31
CA SER A 45 -26.91 -14.67 7.42
C SER A 45 -26.06 -13.64 8.16
N ALA A 46 -26.63 -12.84 9.04
CA ALA A 46 -25.89 -11.92 9.90
C ALA A 46 -24.88 -12.65 10.80
N GLY A 47 -25.31 -13.79 11.38
CA GLY A 47 -24.43 -14.62 12.22
C GLY A 47 -23.25 -15.23 11.44
N ILE A 48 -23.46 -15.70 10.22
CA ILE A 48 -22.39 -16.22 9.35
C ILE A 48 -21.38 -15.10 9.03
N LEU A 49 -21.85 -13.92 8.65
CA LEU A 49 -20.97 -12.78 8.37
C LEU A 49 -20.17 -12.38 9.62
N ALA A 50 -20.79 -12.42 10.80
CA ALA A 50 -20.09 -12.14 12.06
C ALA A 50 -18.99 -13.18 12.35
N GLY A 51 -19.27 -14.46 12.10
CA GLY A 51 -18.27 -15.53 12.21
C GLY A 51 -17.09 -15.33 11.25
N LEU A 52 -17.38 -15.00 10.00
CA LEU A 52 -16.33 -14.72 9.00
C LEU A 52 -15.50 -13.49 9.36
N ALA A 53 -16.13 -12.43 9.87
CA ALA A 53 -15.44 -11.23 10.33
C ALA A 53 -14.51 -11.55 11.53
N ALA A 54 -14.99 -12.35 12.49
CA ALA A 54 -14.18 -12.78 13.62
C ALA A 54 -12.97 -13.61 13.18
N VAL A 55 -13.14 -14.54 12.24
CA VAL A 55 -12.03 -15.33 11.67
C VAL A 55 -11.03 -14.41 10.96
N ALA A 56 -11.49 -13.45 10.15
CA ALA A 56 -10.63 -12.50 9.47
C ALA A 56 -9.79 -11.69 10.47
N LEU A 57 -10.40 -11.20 11.57
CA LEU A 57 -9.69 -10.48 12.62
C LEU A 57 -8.70 -11.38 13.39
N ILE A 58 -9.06 -12.61 13.70
CA ILE A 58 -8.14 -13.56 14.34
C ILE A 58 -6.90 -13.73 13.45
N ILE A 59 -7.07 -13.98 12.14
CA ILE A 59 -5.94 -14.12 11.21
C ILE A 59 -5.14 -12.81 11.14
N ALA A 60 -5.81 -11.66 11.09
CA ALA A 60 -5.17 -10.34 11.06
C ALA A 60 -4.20 -10.13 12.24
N TYR A 61 -4.60 -10.56 13.44
CA TYR A 61 -3.85 -10.27 14.68
C TYR A 61 -2.93 -11.40 15.12
N THR A 62 -3.05 -12.62 14.56
CA THR A 62 -2.23 -13.76 14.96
C THR A 62 -1.23 -14.20 13.89
N VAL A 63 -1.57 -14.09 12.61
CA VAL A 63 -0.78 -14.68 11.52
C VAL A 63 -0.34 -13.64 10.50
N ALA A 64 -1.21 -12.67 10.18
CA ALA A 64 -0.92 -11.73 9.10
C ALA A 64 0.20 -10.72 9.50
N PRO A 65 1.18 -10.47 8.62
CA PRO A 65 2.24 -9.53 8.92
C PRO A 65 1.68 -8.12 9.06
N ASN A 66 2.07 -7.46 10.15
CA ASN A 66 1.78 -6.04 10.34
C ASN A 66 2.78 -5.24 9.50
N ILE A 67 2.37 -4.80 8.32
CA ILE A 67 3.15 -3.88 7.50
C ILE A 67 2.72 -2.47 7.93
N PRO A 68 3.55 -1.73 8.67
CA PRO A 68 3.19 -0.38 9.06
C PRO A 68 3.09 0.49 7.79
N THR A 69 1.89 0.94 7.48
CA THR A 69 1.70 1.99 6.47
C THR A 69 1.73 3.33 7.22
N PRO A 70 2.78 4.14 7.08
CA PRO A 70 2.86 5.40 7.80
C PRO A 70 1.69 6.30 7.41
N ALA A 71 1.11 6.95 8.39
CA ALA A 71 0.07 7.94 8.13
C ALA A 71 0.65 9.05 7.27
N VAL A 72 0.01 9.31 6.14
CA VAL A 72 0.38 10.39 5.23
C VAL A 72 -0.43 11.63 5.63
N PRO A 73 0.19 12.81 5.78
CA PRO A 73 -0.55 14.05 5.99
C PRO A 73 -1.61 14.23 4.91
N PHE A 74 -2.81 14.64 5.31
CA PHE A 74 -3.94 14.83 4.38
C PHE A 74 -3.58 15.71 3.19
N THR A 75 -2.76 16.75 3.41
CA THR A 75 -2.28 17.65 2.38
C THR A 75 -1.42 16.98 1.31
N ALA A 76 -0.65 15.96 1.67
CA ALA A 76 0.20 15.23 0.73
C ALA A 76 -0.60 14.50 -0.37
N ARG A 77 -1.84 14.09 -0.07
CA ARG A 77 -2.71 13.42 -1.06
C ARG A 77 -3.06 14.29 -2.26
N PHE A 78 -3.00 15.62 -2.11
CA PHE A 78 -3.32 16.57 -3.16
C PHE A 78 -2.10 17.02 -3.96
N LEU A 79 -0.88 16.67 -3.52
CA LEU A 79 0.31 17.00 -4.27
C LEU A 79 0.36 16.20 -5.57
N GLN A 80 0.53 16.93 -6.66
CA GLN A 80 0.76 16.34 -7.98
C GLN A 80 2.24 16.31 -8.26
N ASN A 81 2.66 15.36 -9.08
CA ASN A 81 4.06 15.30 -9.53
C ASN A 81 4.34 16.51 -10.43
N PRO A 82 5.24 17.43 -10.04
CA PRO A 82 5.53 18.63 -10.83
C PRO A 82 6.42 18.34 -12.04
N THR A 83 7.09 17.18 -12.09
CA THR A 83 7.96 16.85 -13.21
C THR A 83 7.13 16.46 -14.45
N PRO A 84 7.58 16.84 -15.67
CA PRO A 84 6.88 16.48 -16.89
C PRO A 84 6.71 14.97 -17.05
N ASP A 85 5.59 14.54 -17.64
CA ASP A 85 5.42 13.15 -18.09
C ASP A 85 6.05 13.01 -19.48
N ALA A 86 7.37 12.98 -19.51
CA ALA A 86 8.18 12.98 -20.73
C ALA A 86 9.26 11.90 -20.65
N ALA A 87 9.68 11.40 -21.80
CA ALA A 87 10.60 10.27 -21.89
C ALA A 87 11.94 10.52 -21.21
N ASP A 88 12.48 11.74 -21.26
CA ASP A 88 13.72 12.16 -20.60
C ASP A 88 13.59 12.13 -19.08
N THR A 89 12.47 12.62 -18.54
CA THR A 89 12.18 12.57 -17.09
C THR A 89 12.06 11.13 -16.61
N VAL A 90 11.37 10.28 -17.38
CA VAL A 90 11.21 8.85 -17.08
C VAL A 90 12.56 8.14 -17.14
N ALA A 91 13.40 8.41 -18.15
CA ALA A 91 14.74 7.84 -18.27
C ALA A 91 15.68 8.27 -17.12
N ARG A 92 15.61 9.54 -16.71
CA ARG A 92 16.32 10.04 -15.53
C ARG A 92 15.85 9.32 -14.26
N GLY A 93 14.53 9.21 -14.08
CA GLY A 93 13.92 8.49 -12.96
C GLY A 93 14.35 7.03 -12.91
N LYS A 94 14.43 6.35 -14.06
CA LYS A 94 14.94 4.99 -14.18
C LYS A 94 16.39 4.89 -13.70
N THR A 95 17.27 5.78 -14.14
CA THR A 95 18.67 5.79 -13.73
C THR A 95 18.81 5.98 -12.22
N LEU A 96 18.07 6.93 -11.64
CA LEU A 96 18.06 7.19 -10.21
C LEU A 96 17.49 5.99 -9.42
N TYR A 97 16.43 5.38 -9.93
CA TYR A 97 15.83 4.18 -9.34
C TYR A 97 16.80 3.00 -9.32
N GLN A 98 17.48 2.74 -10.42
CA GLN A 98 18.47 1.65 -10.50
C GLN A 98 19.62 1.85 -9.50
N ALA A 99 20.08 3.08 -9.33
CA ALA A 99 21.18 3.39 -8.41
C ALA A 99 20.77 3.28 -6.93
N ASN A 100 19.55 3.63 -6.59
CA ASN A 100 19.14 3.85 -5.19
C ASN A 100 18.09 2.88 -4.65
N CYS A 101 17.26 2.32 -5.51
CA CYS A 101 16.06 1.57 -5.09
C CYS A 101 16.09 0.10 -5.50
N ALA A 102 16.72 -0.22 -6.65
CA ALA A 102 16.66 -1.54 -7.26
C ALA A 102 17.28 -2.65 -6.39
N LEU A 103 18.23 -2.33 -5.53
CA LEU A 103 18.87 -3.30 -4.64
C LEU A 103 17.84 -3.99 -3.72
N CYS A 104 16.84 -3.25 -3.27
CA CYS A 104 15.75 -3.76 -2.44
C CYS A 104 14.49 -4.08 -3.26
N HIS A 105 14.08 -3.14 -4.15
CA HIS A 105 12.80 -3.25 -4.86
C HIS A 105 12.87 -4.03 -6.18
N GLY A 106 14.07 -4.45 -6.60
CA GLY A 106 14.30 -5.18 -7.86
C GLY A 106 14.43 -4.26 -9.09
N PRO A 107 15.07 -4.75 -10.16
CA PRO A 107 15.39 -3.94 -11.35
C PRO A 107 14.13 -3.45 -12.09
N VAL A 108 13.01 -4.14 -11.92
CA VAL A 108 11.71 -3.78 -12.49
C VAL A 108 10.64 -3.57 -11.41
N ALA A 109 11.05 -3.22 -10.19
CA ALA A 109 10.20 -2.81 -9.09
C ALA A 109 9.16 -3.87 -8.63
N LYS A 110 9.48 -5.15 -8.74
CA LYS A 110 8.62 -6.26 -8.29
C LYS A 110 8.80 -6.66 -6.82
N GLY A 111 9.68 -5.98 -6.08
CA GLY A 111 10.02 -6.33 -4.70
C GLY A 111 10.98 -7.51 -4.59
N ASP A 112 11.67 -7.83 -5.67
CA ASP A 112 12.55 -9.00 -5.85
C ASP A 112 14.04 -8.61 -5.97
N GLY A 113 14.43 -7.51 -5.34
CA GLY A 113 15.83 -7.06 -5.31
C GLY A 113 16.75 -8.04 -4.56
N ALA A 114 18.06 -7.89 -4.78
CA ALA A 114 19.07 -8.79 -4.20
C ALA A 114 19.00 -8.85 -2.66
N LEU A 115 18.61 -7.76 -1.99
CA LEU A 115 18.43 -7.71 -0.54
C LEU A 115 17.00 -8.07 -0.10
N ALA A 116 16.02 -8.22 -1.01
CA ALA A 116 14.62 -8.39 -0.64
C ALA A 116 14.39 -9.54 0.36
N GLN A 117 15.07 -10.67 0.16
CA GLN A 117 14.91 -11.86 1.00
C GLN A 117 15.46 -11.70 2.43
N THR A 118 16.32 -10.72 2.66
CA THR A 118 16.92 -10.44 3.97
C THR A 118 16.16 -9.37 4.75
N LEU A 119 15.18 -8.71 4.11
CA LEU A 119 14.42 -7.61 4.70
C LEU A 119 13.09 -8.08 5.26
N PHE A 120 12.70 -7.52 6.40
CA PHE A 120 11.37 -7.73 6.97
C PHE A 120 10.80 -6.38 7.45
N PRO A 121 9.59 -6.01 6.99
CA PRO A 121 8.81 -6.68 5.94
C PRO A 121 9.52 -6.65 4.58
N HIS A 122 9.17 -7.61 3.72
CA HIS A 122 9.72 -7.64 2.35
C HIS A 122 9.26 -6.42 1.54
N PRO A 123 10.11 -5.90 0.64
CA PRO A 123 9.71 -4.84 -0.28
C PRO A 123 8.49 -5.26 -1.10
N VAL A 124 7.52 -4.35 -1.21
CA VAL A 124 6.30 -4.60 -1.98
C VAL A 124 6.55 -4.53 -3.49
N ASN A 125 5.70 -5.20 -4.27
CA ASN A 125 5.68 -5.02 -5.72
C ASN A 125 5.13 -3.64 -6.06
N LEU A 126 6.00 -2.72 -6.45
CA LEU A 126 5.65 -1.32 -6.74
C LEU A 126 4.83 -1.17 -8.02
N GLN A 127 4.93 -2.09 -8.99
CA GLN A 127 4.09 -2.05 -10.19
C GLN A 127 2.59 -2.18 -9.86
N VAL A 128 2.27 -2.95 -8.81
CA VAL A 128 0.90 -3.14 -8.32
C VAL A 128 0.53 -2.07 -7.30
N HIS A 129 1.49 -1.65 -6.48
CA HIS A 129 1.22 -0.77 -5.34
C HIS A 129 1.12 0.70 -5.74
N VAL A 130 1.99 1.18 -6.63
CA VAL A 130 2.03 2.59 -7.06
C VAL A 130 0.70 3.12 -7.60
N PRO A 131 -0.05 2.38 -8.45
CA PRO A 131 -1.34 2.86 -8.94
C PRO A 131 -2.42 3.06 -7.88
N LEU A 132 -2.24 2.49 -6.69
CA LEU A 132 -3.22 2.57 -5.60
C LEU A 132 -3.11 3.85 -4.78
N HIS A 133 -2.08 4.67 -5.02
CA HIS A 133 -1.75 5.84 -4.21
C HIS A 133 -1.61 7.10 -5.04
N ALA A 134 -1.99 8.23 -4.43
CA ALA A 134 -1.74 9.54 -5.02
C ALA A 134 -0.22 9.82 -5.13
N PRO A 135 0.22 10.57 -6.15
CA PRO A 135 1.65 10.88 -6.33
C PRO A 135 2.31 11.48 -5.09
N GLY A 136 1.59 12.35 -4.38
CA GLY A 136 2.11 12.98 -3.16
C GLY A 136 2.22 12.03 -1.96
N GLU A 137 1.42 10.96 -1.89
CA GLU A 137 1.60 9.90 -0.88
C GLU A 137 2.90 9.15 -1.13
N LEU A 138 3.17 8.80 -2.39
CA LEU A 138 4.42 8.16 -2.80
C LEU A 138 5.63 9.06 -2.49
N PHE A 139 5.52 10.34 -2.81
CA PHE A 139 6.56 11.32 -2.52
C PHE A 139 6.82 11.43 -1.01
N TYR A 140 5.77 11.43 -0.20
CA TYR A 140 5.91 11.47 1.25
C TYR A 140 6.67 10.25 1.77
N TRP A 141 6.32 9.03 1.34
CA TRP A 141 7.02 7.82 1.79
C TRP A 141 8.46 7.73 1.30
N VAL A 142 8.73 8.11 0.05
CA VAL A 142 10.12 8.18 -0.45
C VAL A 142 10.91 9.20 0.34
N SER A 143 10.32 10.36 0.65
CA SER A 143 11.00 11.43 1.38
C SER A 143 11.33 11.05 2.82
N ASN A 144 10.37 10.46 3.53
CA ASN A 144 10.45 10.25 4.98
C ASN A 144 10.83 8.81 5.36
N GLY A 145 10.94 7.92 4.37
CA GLY A 145 11.11 6.50 4.64
C GLY A 145 9.85 5.87 5.23
N ILE A 146 9.96 4.59 5.62
CA ILE A 146 8.88 3.85 6.26
C ILE A 146 9.36 3.38 7.63
N PRO A 147 8.88 3.99 8.72
CA PRO A 147 9.29 3.62 10.07
C PRO A 147 9.07 2.14 10.37
N GLY A 148 10.03 1.51 11.05
CA GLY A 148 9.99 0.08 11.35
C GLY A 148 10.36 -0.82 10.19
N THR A 149 10.84 -0.27 9.08
CA THR A 149 11.38 -1.00 7.93
C THR A 149 12.80 -0.54 7.60
N SER A 150 13.45 -1.22 6.66
CA SER A 150 14.77 -0.83 6.15
C SER A 150 14.71 0.26 5.06
N MET A 151 13.53 0.78 4.71
CA MET A 151 13.40 1.85 3.73
C MET A 151 13.82 3.19 4.34
N PRO A 152 14.95 3.79 3.92
CA PRO A 152 15.44 5.03 4.52
C PRO A 152 14.64 6.26 4.05
N ALA A 153 14.78 7.36 4.77
CA ALA A 153 14.33 8.67 4.31
C ALA A 153 15.33 9.22 3.27
N TRP A 154 14.83 9.47 2.07
CA TRP A 154 15.67 9.99 0.98
C TRP A 154 15.79 11.52 1.01
N SER A 155 15.03 12.21 1.85
CA SER A 155 15.21 13.64 2.14
C SER A 155 16.28 13.91 3.18
N ASP A 156 16.76 12.88 3.90
CA ASP A 156 17.80 13.03 4.93
C ASP A 156 19.07 13.62 4.33
N VAL A 157 19.66 14.51 5.11
CA VAL A 157 20.91 15.16 4.73
C VAL A 157 22.07 14.16 4.88
N ASP A 158 22.81 13.96 3.81
CA ASP A 158 24.06 13.22 3.84
C ASP A 158 25.12 14.03 4.61
N PRO A 159 25.66 13.51 5.72
CA PRO A 159 26.63 14.22 6.53
C PRO A 159 27.92 14.59 5.75
N ALA A 160 28.29 13.82 4.73
CA ALA A 160 29.47 14.04 3.94
C ALA A 160 29.32 15.21 2.97
N THR A 161 28.12 15.44 2.44
CA THR A 161 27.88 16.46 1.40
C THR A 161 27.07 17.65 1.91
N GLY A 162 26.40 17.55 3.06
CA GLY A 162 25.48 18.57 3.58
C GLY A 162 24.22 18.77 2.73
N LYS A 163 23.93 17.84 1.80
CA LYS A 163 22.77 17.89 0.90
C LYS A 163 21.85 16.71 1.14
N PRO A 164 20.55 16.81 0.78
CA PRO A 164 19.66 15.65 0.78
C PRO A 164 20.25 14.51 -0.06
N ARG A 165 20.04 13.26 0.36
CA ARG A 165 20.46 12.06 -0.40
C ARG A 165 19.87 12.09 -1.82
N LEU A 166 18.61 12.52 -1.94
CA LEU A 166 17.97 12.82 -3.20
C LEU A 166 17.21 14.15 -3.05
N SER A 167 17.38 15.05 -4.01
CA SER A 167 16.60 16.26 -4.12
C SER A 167 15.12 15.97 -4.38
N ASP A 168 14.25 16.95 -4.18
CA ASP A 168 12.82 16.83 -4.47
C ASP A 168 12.57 16.40 -5.92
N ASP A 169 13.29 17.04 -6.86
CA ASP A 169 13.17 16.80 -8.28
C ASP A 169 13.62 15.37 -8.68
N GLU A 170 14.64 14.83 -8.03
CA GLU A 170 15.10 13.45 -8.23
C GLU A 170 14.08 12.45 -7.69
N ARG A 171 13.51 12.70 -6.51
CA ARG A 171 12.45 11.85 -5.94
C ARG A 171 11.20 11.86 -6.81
N TRP A 172 10.78 13.02 -7.32
CA TRP A 172 9.68 13.14 -8.26
C TRP A 172 9.94 12.44 -9.60
N SER A 173 11.19 12.50 -10.10
CA SER A 173 11.58 11.77 -11.32
C SER A 173 11.49 10.26 -11.13
N ILE A 174 11.92 9.74 -9.96
CA ILE A 174 11.76 8.32 -9.61
C ILE A 174 10.27 7.92 -9.60
N ILE A 175 9.41 8.75 -9.00
CA ILE A 175 7.95 8.48 -8.97
C ILE A 175 7.39 8.48 -10.39
N ARG A 176 7.84 9.39 -11.26
CA ARG A 176 7.43 9.41 -12.68
C ARG A 176 7.80 8.10 -13.39
N TYR A 177 9.02 7.61 -13.18
CA TYR A 177 9.44 6.31 -13.71
C TYR A 177 8.58 5.17 -13.19
N LEU A 178 8.29 5.12 -11.88
CA LEU A 178 7.46 4.07 -11.29
C LEU A 178 6.02 4.11 -11.83
N GLN A 179 5.46 5.28 -12.06
CA GLN A 179 4.14 5.44 -12.68
C GLN A 179 4.14 4.95 -14.13
N ALA A 180 5.16 5.28 -14.92
CA ALA A 180 5.30 4.79 -16.30
C ALA A 180 5.44 3.26 -16.32
N LEU A 181 6.27 2.71 -15.44
CA LEU A 181 6.46 1.26 -15.31
C LEU A 181 5.15 0.54 -14.94
N ALA A 182 4.37 1.11 -14.03
CA ALA A 182 3.08 0.55 -13.61
C ALA A 182 2.01 0.60 -14.73
N ARG A 183 2.14 1.54 -15.69
CA ARG A 183 1.31 1.57 -16.91
C ARG A 183 1.78 0.59 -17.99
N GLY A 184 2.87 -0.15 -17.75
CA GLY A 184 3.45 -1.06 -18.73
C GLY A 184 4.33 -0.36 -19.78
N GLU A 185 4.65 0.91 -19.58
CA GLU A 185 5.59 1.63 -20.41
C GLU A 185 7.01 1.19 -20.04
N THR A 186 7.73 0.64 -21.00
CA THR A 186 9.16 0.31 -20.83
C THR A 186 9.99 1.45 -21.40
N PRO A 187 10.61 2.30 -20.58
CA PRO A 187 11.53 3.30 -21.05
C PRO A 187 12.87 2.70 -21.44
#